data_3db64cf882393dcb9dd7a9a08eb119be
#
_entry.id   3db64cf882393dcb9dd7a9a08eb119be
#
_cell.length_a   1.000
_cell.length_b   1.000
_cell.length_c   1.000
_cell.angle_alpha   90.00
_cell.angle_beta   90.00
_cell.angle_gamma   90.00
#
_symmetry.space_group_name_H-M   'P 1'
#
loop_
_entity.id
_entity.type
_entity.pdbx_description
1 polymer ?
#
loop_
_entity_poly.entity_id
_entity_poly.type
_entity_poly.pdbx_seq_one_letter_code
_entity_poly.pdbx_strand_id
1 'polypeptide(L)'
;MELLRRLYVRSCDPGWERAAEGWRSEGMTDCLFCKIVAGDIPSEIVHETPTTVAFKDIHPAAPLHVLVVPRRHIDDASVVTEEDGPVLADMVMAAHAVADAAGLAVPDRGYRLIFNIGPDAMNSIPHLHLHVLGGQPLKGHFALT
;
A
#
# COMPACT_ATOMS: atom_id res chain seq x y z
N MET A 1 -16.53 -8.00 4.77
CA MET A 1 -15.64 -7.31 3.79
C MET A 1 -16.42 -6.75 2.61
N GLU A 2 -17.29 -7.51 1.99
CA GLU A 2 -18.18 -7.02 0.92
C GLU A 2 -19.13 -5.89 1.38
N LEU A 3 -19.62 -5.96 2.61
CA LEU A 3 -20.52 -4.96 3.19
C LEU A 3 -19.80 -3.62 3.44
N LEU A 4 -18.55 -3.63 3.88
CA LEU A 4 -17.73 -2.44 4.08
C LEU A 4 -17.35 -1.78 2.75
N ARG A 5 -17.09 -2.56 1.71
CA ARG A 5 -16.93 -2.07 0.33
C ARG A 5 -18.17 -1.31 -0.15
N ARG A 6 -19.38 -1.88 0.11
CA ARG A 6 -20.64 -1.25 -0.30
C ARG A 6 -20.96 0.02 0.48
N LEU A 7 -20.61 0.08 1.77
CA LEU A 7 -20.85 1.25 2.61
C LEU A 7 -19.88 2.40 2.29
N TYR A 8 -18.63 2.08 1.97
CA TYR A 8 -17.63 3.07 1.60
C TYR A 8 -17.92 3.69 0.22
N VAL A 9 -18.32 2.87 -0.74
CA VAL A 9 -18.69 3.29 -2.11
C VAL A 9 -19.92 4.21 -2.12
N ARG A 10 -20.80 4.11 -1.12
CA ARG A 10 -22.00 4.98 -1.04
C ARG A 10 -21.76 6.35 -0.42
N SER A 11 -20.66 6.56 0.28
CA SER A 11 -20.37 7.81 0.98
C SER A 11 -19.34 8.71 0.28
N CYS A 12 -18.64 8.22 -0.74
CA CYS A 12 -17.65 8.98 -1.51
C CYS A 12 -18.07 9.06 -2.98
N ASP A 13 -17.85 10.20 -3.59
CA ASP A 13 -18.12 10.49 -5.00
C ASP A 13 -17.62 9.36 -5.92
N PRO A 14 -18.49 8.76 -6.76
CA PRO A 14 -18.13 7.65 -7.64
C PRO A 14 -17.16 8.02 -8.79
N GLY A 15 -16.63 9.24 -8.80
CA GLY A 15 -15.68 9.69 -9.81
C GLY A 15 -14.42 8.83 -9.91
N TRP A 16 -13.99 8.19 -8.82
CA TRP A 16 -12.81 7.32 -8.83
C TRP A 16 -13.09 5.93 -9.44
N GLU A 17 -14.33 5.45 -9.41
CA GLU A 17 -14.69 4.18 -10.08
C GLU A 17 -14.47 4.26 -11.59
N ARG A 18 -14.79 5.40 -12.18
CA ARG A 18 -14.55 5.65 -13.62
C ARG A 18 -13.07 5.80 -13.92
N ALA A 19 -12.29 6.38 -13.00
CA ALA A 19 -10.84 6.42 -13.12
C ALA A 19 -10.21 5.02 -13.00
N ALA A 20 -10.75 4.16 -12.13
CA ALA A 20 -10.30 2.78 -11.97
C ALA A 20 -10.54 1.91 -13.22
N GLU A 21 -11.61 2.16 -13.97
CA GLU A 21 -11.89 1.45 -15.22
C GLU A 21 -10.87 1.77 -16.33
N GLY A 22 -10.32 3.00 -16.33
CA GLY A 22 -9.30 3.41 -17.29
C GLY A 22 -7.90 2.83 -17.03
N TRP A 23 -7.68 2.19 -15.88
CA TRP A 23 -6.37 1.64 -15.49
C TRP A 23 -6.17 0.18 -15.88
N ARG A 24 -7.21 -0.48 -16.32
CA ARG A 24 -7.15 -1.86 -16.80
C ARG A 24 -6.59 -1.92 -18.21
N SER A 25 -5.37 -1.40 -18.40
CA SER A 25 -4.66 -1.60 -19.65
C SER A 25 -4.14 -3.04 -19.72
N GLU A 26 -4.15 -3.61 -20.89
CA GLU A 26 -3.81 -5.02 -21.18
C GLU A 26 -2.41 -5.44 -20.70
N GLY A 27 -1.51 -4.51 -20.36
CA GLY A 27 -0.17 -4.78 -19.86
C GLY A 27 -0.04 -5.03 -18.36
N MET A 28 -1.14 -4.91 -17.56
CA MET A 28 -1.12 -5.05 -16.09
C MET A 28 -1.58 -6.41 -15.57
N THR A 29 -1.88 -7.38 -16.45
CA THR A 29 -2.45 -8.67 -16.07
C THR A 29 -1.51 -9.53 -15.23
N ASP A 30 -0.19 -9.28 -15.26
CA ASP A 30 0.81 -10.09 -14.57
C ASP A 30 1.29 -9.48 -13.24
N CYS A 31 0.87 -8.27 -12.89
CA CYS A 31 1.26 -7.63 -11.64
C CYS A 31 0.50 -8.21 -10.46
N LEU A 32 1.22 -8.82 -9.50
CA LEU A 32 0.66 -9.39 -8.29
C LEU A 32 -0.16 -8.37 -7.50
N PHE A 33 0.35 -7.16 -7.31
CA PHE A 33 -0.34 -6.14 -6.52
C PHE A 33 -1.54 -5.53 -7.26
N CYS A 34 -1.47 -5.40 -8.58
CA CYS A 34 -2.65 -5.04 -9.37
C CYS A 34 -3.78 -6.07 -9.19
N LYS A 35 -3.45 -7.35 -9.15
CA LYS A 35 -4.43 -8.44 -8.91
C LYS A 35 -5.01 -8.38 -7.50
N ILE A 36 -4.20 -8.06 -6.49
CA ILE A 36 -4.68 -7.86 -5.12
C ILE A 36 -5.63 -6.66 -5.05
N VAL A 37 -5.25 -5.54 -5.65
CA VAL A 37 -6.08 -4.33 -5.72
C VAL A 37 -7.41 -4.60 -6.42
N ALA A 38 -7.39 -5.38 -7.50
CA ALA A 38 -8.59 -5.77 -8.23
C ALA A 38 -9.46 -6.80 -7.48
N GLY A 39 -8.93 -7.46 -6.45
CA GLY A 39 -9.62 -8.51 -5.72
C GLY A 39 -9.53 -9.89 -6.37
N ASP A 40 -8.68 -10.05 -7.39
CA ASP A 40 -8.48 -11.33 -8.09
C ASP A 40 -7.65 -12.31 -7.28
N ILE A 41 -6.75 -11.79 -6.43
CA ILE A 41 -5.96 -12.58 -5.48
C ILE A 41 -6.37 -12.18 -4.06
N PRO A 42 -6.70 -13.13 -3.18
CA PRO A 42 -7.07 -12.82 -1.81
C PRO A 42 -5.87 -12.28 -1.01
N SER A 43 -6.13 -11.29 -0.18
CA SER A 43 -5.16 -10.71 0.74
C SER A 43 -5.90 -10.15 1.96
N GLU A 44 -5.21 -10.07 3.09
CA GLU A 44 -5.79 -9.47 4.30
C GLU A 44 -5.67 -7.95 4.23
N ILE A 45 -6.72 -7.31 3.69
CA ILE A 45 -6.80 -5.87 3.55
C ILE A 45 -7.14 -5.24 4.89
N VAL A 46 -6.33 -4.29 5.34
CA VAL A 46 -6.47 -3.62 6.63
C VAL A 46 -6.93 -2.17 6.50
N HIS A 47 -6.73 -1.55 5.33
CA HIS A 47 -7.16 -0.16 5.09
C HIS A 47 -7.32 0.08 3.58
N GLU A 48 -8.33 0.85 3.22
CA GLU A 48 -8.58 1.25 1.82
C GLU A 48 -8.94 2.72 1.75
N THR A 49 -8.45 3.38 0.70
CA THR A 49 -8.85 4.74 0.32
C THR A 49 -9.22 4.76 -1.16
N PRO A 50 -9.72 5.87 -1.72
CA PRO A 50 -9.95 5.99 -3.16
C PRO A 50 -8.71 5.77 -4.03
N THR A 51 -7.51 6.01 -3.49
CA THR A 51 -6.25 5.96 -4.24
C THR A 51 -5.29 4.88 -3.78
N THR A 52 -5.49 4.29 -2.59
CA THR A 52 -4.56 3.33 -1.99
C THR A 52 -5.27 2.11 -1.41
N VAL A 53 -4.51 1.03 -1.30
CA VAL A 53 -4.91 -0.19 -0.58
C VAL A 53 -3.77 -0.60 0.33
N ALA A 54 -4.09 -0.95 1.56
CA ALA A 54 -3.13 -1.47 2.53
C ALA A 54 -3.50 -2.90 2.93
N PHE A 55 -2.54 -3.81 2.87
CA PHE A 55 -2.74 -5.22 3.19
C PHE A 55 -1.52 -5.78 3.93
N LYS A 56 -1.74 -6.83 4.71
CA LYS A 56 -0.66 -7.48 5.46
C LYS A 56 0.31 -8.20 4.53
N ASP A 57 1.61 -8.09 4.82
CA ASP A 57 2.63 -8.91 4.18
C ASP A 57 2.47 -10.36 4.67
N ILE A 58 2.54 -11.32 3.74
CA ILE A 58 2.46 -12.76 4.06
C ILE A 58 3.74 -13.31 4.68
N HIS A 59 4.85 -12.58 4.58
CA HIS A 59 6.15 -12.88 5.19
C HIS A 59 6.59 -11.73 6.10
N PRO A 60 5.92 -11.50 7.24
CA PRO A 60 6.16 -10.32 8.05
C PRO A 60 7.57 -10.32 8.66
N ALA A 61 8.25 -9.17 8.54
CA ALA A 61 9.55 -8.92 9.15
C ALA A 61 9.45 -8.28 10.53
N ALA A 62 8.24 -7.93 10.97
CA ALA A 62 7.94 -7.34 12.27
C ALA A 62 6.53 -7.71 12.69
N PRO A 63 6.12 -7.53 13.98
CA PRO A 63 4.75 -7.79 14.42
C PRO A 63 3.69 -7.04 13.62
N LEU A 64 3.93 -5.80 13.26
CA LEU A 64 3.20 -5.09 12.21
C LEU A 64 4.07 -5.04 10.96
N HIS A 65 3.60 -5.62 9.88
CA HIS A 65 4.19 -5.48 8.56
C HIS A 65 3.08 -5.40 7.52
N VAL A 66 2.80 -4.20 7.08
CA VAL A 66 1.74 -3.88 6.12
C VAL A 66 2.37 -3.24 4.89
N LEU A 67 1.83 -3.54 3.72
CA LEU A 67 2.18 -2.90 2.47
C LEU A 67 1.08 -1.93 2.08
N VAL A 68 1.43 -0.69 1.81
CA VAL A 68 0.53 0.31 1.23
C VAL A 68 0.89 0.48 -0.24
N VAL A 69 -0.07 0.27 -1.12
CA VAL A 69 0.12 0.37 -2.57
C VAL A 69 -0.87 1.36 -3.18
N PRO A 70 -0.48 2.11 -4.21
CA PRO A 70 -1.44 2.88 -4.99
C PRO A 70 -2.31 1.92 -5.82
N ARG A 71 -3.57 2.30 -6.05
CA ARG A 71 -4.45 1.55 -6.95
C ARG A 71 -3.95 1.62 -8.38
N ARG A 72 -3.46 2.78 -8.79
CA ARG A 72 -2.80 2.98 -10.07
C ARG A 72 -1.42 2.29 -10.06
N HIS A 73 -1.11 1.56 -11.12
CA HIS A 73 0.19 0.92 -11.25
C HIS A 73 1.29 1.98 -11.47
N ILE A 74 2.28 1.98 -10.59
CA ILE A 74 3.54 2.72 -10.69
C ILE A 74 4.61 1.69 -10.39
N ASP A 75 5.64 1.57 -11.23
CA ASP A 75 6.62 0.49 -11.08
C ASP A 75 7.38 0.54 -9.76
N ASP A 76 7.95 1.69 -9.43
CA ASP A 76 8.59 1.95 -8.14
C ASP A 76 8.77 3.46 -7.92
N ALA A 77 9.42 3.85 -6.84
CA ALA A 77 9.58 5.26 -6.50
C ALA A 77 10.59 6.00 -7.42
N SER A 78 11.40 5.30 -8.22
CA SER A 78 12.35 5.94 -9.14
C SER A 78 11.67 6.59 -10.34
N VAL A 79 10.47 6.15 -10.71
CA VAL A 79 9.71 6.69 -11.85
C VAL A 79 8.62 7.69 -11.43
N VAL A 80 8.52 7.99 -10.14
CA VAL A 80 7.57 8.97 -9.61
C VAL A 80 7.92 10.37 -10.11
N THR A 81 6.90 11.13 -10.46
CA THR A 81 7.01 12.54 -10.88
C THR A 81 6.26 13.45 -9.93
N GLU A 82 6.38 14.77 -10.11
CA GLU A 82 5.65 15.75 -9.31
C GLU A 82 4.12 15.55 -9.36
N GLU A 83 3.60 15.06 -10.47
CA GLU A 83 2.17 14.75 -10.62
C GLU A 83 1.70 13.61 -9.70
N ASP A 84 2.60 12.75 -9.27
CA ASP A 84 2.32 11.66 -8.34
C ASP A 84 2.37 12.10 -6.86
N GLY A 85 2.71 13.36 -6.59
CA GLY A 85 2.79 13.91 -5.24
C GLY A 85 1.56 13.61 -4.38
N PRO A 86 0.32 13.87 -4.85
CA PRO A 86 -0.88 13.55 -4.10
C PRO A 86 -1.02 12.08 -3.72
N VAL A 87 -0.73 11.14 -4.62
CA VAL A 87 -0.84 9.70 -4.31
C VAL A 87 0.23 9.26 -3.31
N LEU A 88 1.43 9.83 -3.35
CA LEU A 88 2.47 9.57 -2.35
C LEU A 88 2.05 10.08 -0.97
N ALA A 89 1.45 11.28 -0.90
CA ALA A 89 0.88 11.79 0.34
C ALA A 89 -0.22 10.87 0.88
N ASP A 90 -1.12 10.41 0.01
CA ASP A 90 -2.18 9.45 0.38
C ASP A 90 -1.61 8.13 0.92
N MET A 91 -0.52 7.64 0.33
CA MET A 91 0.17 6.44 0.82
C MET A 91 0.71 6.63 2.24
N VAL A 92 1.32 7.77 2.52
CA VAL A 92 1.83 8.10 3.86
C VAL A 92 0.66 8.25 4.85
N MET A 93 -0.42 8.90 4.44
CA MET A 93 -1.61 9.05 5.28
C MET A 93 -2.27 7.69 5.58
N ALA A 94 -2.33 6.78 4.61
CA ALA A 94 -2.81 5.42 4.82
C ALA A 94 -1.90 4.66 5.81
N ALA A 95 -0.59 4.83 5.71
CA ALA A 95 0.37 4.24 6.65
C ALA A 95 0.16 4.76 8.07
N HIS A 96 -0.11 6.07 8.24
CA HIS A 96 -0.47 6.64 9.54
C HIS A 96 -1.72 5.99 10.11
N ALA A 97 -2.77 5.86 9.32
CA ALA A 97 -4.02 5.25 9.76
C ALA A 97 -3.84 3.79 10.21
N VAL A 98 -3.04 3.02 9.48
CA VAL A 98 -2.70 1.64 9.82
C VAL A 98 -1.92 1.57 11.13
N ALA A 99 -0.90 2.41 11.30
CA ALA A 99 -0.07 2.45 12.50
C ALA A 99 -0.87 2.90 13.74
N ASP A 100 -1.71 3.91 13.60
CA ASP A 100 -2.57 4.40 14.68
C ASP A 100 -3.57 3.33 15.13
N ALA A 101 -4.18 2.63 14.17
CA ALA A 101 -5.09 1.52 14.48
C ALA A 101 -4.39 0.35 15.20
N ALA A 102 -3.08 0.18 14.96
CA ALA A 102 -2.25 -0.82 15.64
C ALA A 102 -1.68 -0.33 16.99
N GLY A 103 -2.00 0.90 17.42
CA GLY A 103 -1.52 1.46 18.68
C GLY A 103 -0.07 1.93 18.64
N LEU A 104 0.47 2.26 17.47
CA LEU A 104 1.87 2.62 17.27
C LEU A 104 2.11 4.13 17.13
N ALA A 105 1.18 4.96 17.55
CA ALA A 105 1.29 6.41 17.45
C ALA A 105 2.47 6.95 18.27
N VAL A 106 3.11 7.98 17.72
CA VAL A 106 4.11 8.77 18.46
C VAL A 106 3.41 9.64 19.53
N PRO A 107 4.10 10.06 20.61
CA PRO A 107 5.53 9.90 20.91
C PRO A 107 5.89 8.57 21.58
N ASP A 108 4.93 7.81 22.11
CA ASP A 108 5.20 6.64 22.96
C ASP A 108 5.67 5.41 22.17
N ARG A 109 5.19 5.29 20.96
CA ARG A 109 5.54 4.22 20.05
C ARG A 109 6.09 4.83 18.75
N GLY A 110 6.12 4.09 17.70
CA GLY A 110 6.55 4.55 16.39
C GLY A 110 6.58 3.39 15.40
N TYR A 111 6.89 3.71 14.16
CA TYR A 111 6.93 2.74 13.07
C TYR A 111 7.91 3.23 12.00
N ARG A 112 8.28 2.34 11.10
CA ARG A 112 9.21 2.65 10.01
C ARG A 112 8.50 2.54 8.68
N LEU A 113 8.75 3.52 7.80
CA LEU A 113 8.26 3.53 6.43
C LEU A 113 9.45 3.31 5.49
N ILE A 114 9.34 2.35 4.56
CA ILE A 114 10.42 2.00 3.63
C ILE A 114 9.86 1.84 2.22
N PHE A 115 10.49 2.54 1.27
CA PHE A 115 10.42 2.22 -0.14
C PHE A 115 11.71 1.51 -0.55
N ASN A 116 11.62 0.36 -1.17
CA ASN A 116 12.75 -0.32 -1.79
C ASN A 116 12.76 -0.02 -3.29
N ILE A 117 13.91 0.40 -3.81
CA ILE A 117 14.06 0.80 -5.21
C ILE A 117 15.23 0.05 -5.81
N GLY A 118 14.97 -0.71 -6.85
CA GLY A 118 15.98 -1.39 -7.63
C GLY A 118 16.55 -2.67 -7.00
N PRO A 119 17.52 -3.30 -7.68
CA PRO A 119 18.02 -4.63 -7.31
C PRO A 119 18.85 -4.63 -6.02
N ASP A 120 19.63 -3.61 -5.75
CA ASP A 120 20.43 -3.54 -4.53
C ASP A 120 19.56 -3.39 -3.25
N ALA A 121 18.38 -2.81 -3.38
CA ALA A 121 17.37 -2.77 -2.31
C ALA A 121 16.51 -4.03 -2.27
N MET A 122 16.79 -5.02 -3.12
CA MET A 122 16.05 -6.28 -3.24
C MET A 122 14.56 -6.10 -3.57
N ASN A 123 14.23 -5.05 -4.32
CA ASN A 123 12.87 -4.85 -4.81
C ASN A 123 12.55 -5.89 -5.89
N SER A 124 11.65 -6.81 -5.60
CA SER A 124 11.29 -7.92 -6.48
C SER A 124 9.94 -7.76 -7.15
N ILE A 125 9.11 -6.81 -6.72
CA ILE A 125 7.76 -6.62 -7.23
C ILE A 125 7.65 -5.24 -7.88
N PRO A 126 7.44 -5.18 -9.22
CA PRO A 126 7.38 -3.92 -9.96
C PRO A 126 6.00 -3.26 -9.83
N HIS A 127 5.63 -2.91 -8.63
CA HIS A 127 4.49 -2.09 -8.27
C HIS A 127 4.85 -1.34 -6.98
N LEU A 128 4.80 -0.03 -7.01
CA LEU A 128 5.16 0.83 -5.88
C LEU A 128 4.48 0.35 -4.60
N HIS A 129 5.26 0.10 -3.58
CA HIS A 129 4.74 -0.31 -2.28
C HIS A 129 5.57 0.27 -1.15
N LEU A 130 4.86 0.77 -0.15
CA LEU A 130 5.41 1.34 1.06
C LEU A 130 5.27 0.32 2.18
N HIS A 131 6.41 -0.16 2.70
CA HIS A 131 6.41 -1.01 3.89
C HIS A 131 6.13 -0.18 5.14
N VAL A 132 5.21 -0.64 5.96
CA VAL A 132 4.92 -0.12 7.30
C VAL A 132 5.31 -1.18 8.31
N LEU A 133 6.35 -0.89 9.08
CA LEU A 133 6.94 -1.83 10.04
C LEU A 133 6.86 -1.28 11.45
N GLY A 134 6.46 -2.11 12.41
CA GLY A 134 6.41 -1.70 13.80
C GLY A 134 6.01 -2.83 14.74
N GLY A 135 5.67 -2.45 15.97
CA GLY A 135 5.23 -3.39 17.00
C GLY A 135 6.33 -3.87 17.94
N GLN A 136 7.58 -3.54 17.65
CA GLN A 136 8.76 -3.77 18.49
C GLN A 136 9.86 -2.79 18.09
N PRO A 137 10.90 -2.60 18.92
CA PRO A 137 12.08 -1.85 18.52
C PRO A 137 12.72 -2.48 17.28
N LEU A 138 12.86 -1.71 16.22
CA LEU A 138 13.41 -2.14 14.94
C LEU A 138 14.90 -1.82 14.91
N LYS A 139 15.75 -2.85 15.04
CA LYS A 139 17.19 -2.72 15.05
C LYS A 139 17.79 -3.18 13.72
N GLY A 140 18.84 -2.49 13.26
CA GLY A 140 19.63 -2.90 12.10
C GLY A 140 18.95 -2.68 10.76
N HIS A 141 19.50 -3.32 9.75
CA HIS A 141 19.00 -3.32 8.40
C HIS A 141 18.05 -4.50 8.18
N PHE A 142 16.99 -4.26 7.41
CA PHE A 142 16.04 -5.30 7.07
C PHE A 142 16.17 -5.66 5.60
N ALA A 143 16.34 -6.95 5.33
CA ALA A 143 16.09 -7.50 4.00
C ALA A 143 14.58 -7.66 3.83
N LEU A 144 13.95 -6.68 3.19
CA LEU A 144 12.54 -6.70 2.85
C LEU A 144 12.40 -7.10 1.40
N THR A 145 11.83 -8.23 1.18
CA THR A 145 11.53 -8.74 -0.16
C THR A 145 10.21 -8.20 -0.67
#